data_cad739166eb8986c8e227d831dfab675
#
_entry.id   cad739166eb8986c8e227d831dfab675
#
_cell.length_a   1.000
_cell.length_b   1.000
_cell.length_c   1.000
_cell.angle_alpha   90.00
_cell.angle_beta   90.00
_cell.angle_gamma   90.00
#
_symmetry.space_group_name_H-M   'P 1'
#
loop_
_entity.id
_entity.type
_entity.pdbx_description
1 polymer ?
#
loop_
_entity_poly.entity_id
_entity_poly.type
_entity_poly.pdbx_seq_one_letter_code
_entity_poly.pdbx_strand_id
1 'polypeptide(L)'
;FKALSKELLDYLETDDDQTILSTLKEVEKNGLQTTEKLVYSEYNPFTSTGRPSNRFGGMNFAALNKNDGSRKQFISRFDNGWLVEFDYDAYHPRLIGDRLEYDFPKGSVHEHFAQLYGVDYDESKALTFKYMYGTVPPEMRDHPFFGKVHKYVMAMWDKFIRLNSTDFLLSDIYNRKIYRKNLLDMNPNKLFNYMIQLMETESNIEILSELLPKIEKYSSKMILYNYDSFLFDWDAEVDKLDYLKEVKVILERSGKYPTKVKIGRNYHEMEDITEKFV
;
A
#
# COMPACT_ATOMS: atom_id res chain seq x y z
N PHE A 1 -16.00 -4.15 6.39
CA PHE A 1 -15.60 -4.58 7.73
C PHE A 1 -16.77 -4.63 8.68
N LYS A 2 -16.85 -5.67 9.50
CA LYS A 2 -17.75 -5.77 10.64
C LYS A 2 -16.95 -5.37 11.90
N ALA A 3 -17.40 -4.35 12.62
CA ALA A 3 -16.82 -4.02 13.92
C ALA A 3 -17.45 -4.87 15.01
N LEU A 4 -16.65 -5.37 15.94
CA LEU A 4 -17.14 -5.98 17.15
C LEU A 4 -17.89 -4.92 17.98
N SER A 5 -19.00 -5.32 18.59
CA SER A 5 -19.90 -4.40 19.27
C SER A 5 -19.27 -3.70 20.48
N LYS A 6 -19.84 -2.57 20.88
CA LYS A 6 -19.42 -1.77 22.04
C LYS A 6 -19.33 -2.60 23.35
N GLU A 7 -20.10 -3.66 23.47
CA GLU A 7 -20.09 -4.57 24.62
C GLU A 7 -18.76 -5.33 24.78
N LEU A 8 -18.03 -5.58 23.69
CA LEU A 8 -16.69 -6.18 23.77
C LEU A 8 -15.63 -5.15 24.21
N LEU A 9 -15.90 -3.87 24.02
CA LEU A 9 -15.01 -2.77 24.38
C LEU A 9 -14.99 -2.53 25.88
N ASP A 10 -16.11 -2.78 26.56
CA ASP A 10 -16.24 -2.68 28.01
C ASP A 10 -15.50 -3.80 28.75
N TYR A 11 -15.07 -4.86 28.01
CA TYR A 11 -14.24 -5.97 28.54
C TYR A 11 -12.74 -5.74 28.44
N LEU A 12 -12.30 -4.70 27.73
CA LEU A 12 -10.87 -4.37 27.58
C LEU A 12 -10.43 -3.41 28.70
N GLU A 13 -10.38 -3.92 29.92
CA GLU A 13 -10.01 -3.15 31.13
C GLU A 13 -8.53 -3.34 31.53
N THR A 14 -7.58 -3.25 30.61
CA THR A 14 -6.16 -3.27 31.01
C THR A 14 -5.38 -2.10 30.41
N ASP A 15 -4.39 -1.60 31.13
CA ASP A 15 -3.58 -0.43 30.76
C ASP A 15 -2.85 -0.53 29.43
N ASP A 16 -2.65 -1.73 28.91
CA ASP A 16 -2.07 -1.97 27.57
C ASP A 16 -3.04 -1.68 26.43
N ASP A 17 -4.31 -1.48 26.73
CA ASP A 17 -5.38 -1.24 25.76
C ASP A 17 -5.61 0.25 25.46
N GLN A 18 -4.76 1.16 25.96
CA GLN A 18 -4.94 2.61 25.73
C GLN A 18 -4.91 2.97 24.23
N THR A 19 -4.14 2.25 23.44
CA THR A 19 -4.07 2.49 21.99
C THR A 19 -5.33 1.99 21.30
N ILE A 20 -5.87 0.85 21.72
CA ILE A 20 -7.17 0.33 21.26
C ILE A 20 -8.28 1.32 21.65
N LEU A 21 -8.31 1.75 22.90
CA LEU A 21 -9.26 2.74 23.40
C LEU A 21 -9.13 4.09 22.70
N SER A 22 -7.92 4.56 22.38
CA SER A 22 -7.73 5.80 21.63
C SER A 22 -8.23 5.68 20.20
N THR A 23 -7.96 4.57 19.53
CA THR A 23 -8.47 4.28 18.19
C THR A 23 -9.99 4.21 18.18
N LEU A 24 -10.58 3.58 19.18
CA LEU A 24 -12.03 3.48 19.34
C LEU A 24 -12.69 4.79 19.71
N LYS A 25 -12.05 5.63 20.54
CA LYS A 25 -12.49 7.00 20.81
C LYS A 25 -12.41 7.88 19.56
N GLU A 26 -11.43 7.66 18.72
CA GLU A 26 -11.32 8.35 17.43
C GLU A 26 -12.42 7.90 16.47
N VAL A 27 -12.72 6.59 16.46
CA VAL A 27 -13.88 6.00 15.78
C VAL A 27 -15.19 6.60 16.27
N GLU A 28 -15.37 6.71 17.58
CA GLU A 28 -16.58 7.26 18.19
C GLU A 28 -16.72 8.78 17.96
N LYS A 29 -15.60 9.52 18.01
CA LYS A 29 -15.54 10.97 17.78
C LYS A 29 -15.82 11.37 16.35
N ASN A 30 -15.38 10.57 15.39
CA ASN A 30 -15.51 10.86 13.97
C ASN A 30 -16.84 10.37 13.37
N GLY A 31 -17.77 9.93 14.23
CA GLY A 31 -19.13 9.60 13.81
C GLY A 31 -19.17 8.47 12.77
N LEU A 32 -18.69 7.30 13.15
CA LEU A 32 -18.86 6.11 12.31
C LEU A 32 -20.34 5.97 11.95
N GLN A 33 -20.63 6.21 10.70
CA GLN A 33 -21.91 5.83 10.13
C GLN A 33 -21.94 4.29 10.02
N THR A 34 -22.35 3.64 11.09
CA THR A 34 -22.56 2.20 11.12
C THR A 34 -24.00 1.92 10.67
N THR A 35 -24.19 1.71 9.39
CA THR A 35 -25.35 0.97 8.94
C THR A 35 -25.00 -0.52 9.10
N GLU A 36 -25.77 -1.24 9.90
CA GLU A 36 -25.63 -2.69 10.09
C GLU A 36 -24.29 -3.18 10.67
N LYS A 37 -23.65 -2.45 11.60
CA LYS A 37 -22.36 -2.81 12.21
C LYS A 37 -21.17 -2.87 11.21
N LEU A 38 -21.28 -2.25 10.05
CA LEU A 38 -20.19 -2.11 9.10
C LEU A 38 -19.41 -0.83 9.37
N VAL A 39 -18.09 -0.91 9.20
CA VAL A 39 -17.17 0.24 9.31
C VAL A 39 -16.64 0.55 7.93
N TYR A 40 -16.67 1.81 7.56
CA TYR A 40 -16.27 2.27 6.24
C TYR A 40 -15.03 3.15 6.30
N SER A 41 -14.25 3.12 5.22
CA SER A 41 -13.23 4.11 4.93
C SER A 41 -13.74 5.04 3.84
N GLU A 42 -13.49 6.34 4.01
CA GLU A 42 -13.74 7.32 2.96
C GLU A 42 -12.40 7.84 2.42
N TYR A 43 -12.25 7.82 1.12
CA TYR A 43 -11.01 8.21 0.47
C TYR A 43 -11.12 9.60 -0.15
N ASN A 44 -10.13 10.45 0.17
CA ASN A 44 -9.91 11.70 -0.53
C ASN A 44 -8.81 11.52 -1.60
N PRO A 45 -9.16 11.50 -2.89
CA PRO A 45 -8.16 11.38 -3.97
C PRO A 45 -7.46 12.71 -4.29
N PHE A 46 -7.95 13.83 -3.74
CA PHE A 46 -7.41 15.17 -4.01
C PHE A 46 -6.22 15.48 -3.11
N THR A 47 -5.20 14.65 -3.18
CA THR A 47 -3.91 14.87 -2.50
C THR A 47 -2.84 15.30 -3.49
N SER A 48 -1.76 15.91 -3.01
CA SER A 48 -0.68 16.38 -3.89
C SER A 48 0.02 15.27 -4.67
N THR A 49 0.11 14.07 -4.08
CA THR A 49 0.69 12.89 -4.74
C THR A 49 -0.35 12.01 -5.43
N GLY A 50 -1.65 12.35 -5.33
CA GLY A 50 -2.74 11.48 -5.79
C GLY A 50 -2.98 10.26 -4.90
N ARG A 51 -2.09 9.96 -3.96
CA ARG A 51 -2.26 8.87 -3.00
C ARG A 51 -3.46 9.16 -2.12
N PRO A 52 -4.54 8.39 -2.16
CA PRO A 52 -5.75 8.72 -1.44
C PRO A 52 -5.51 8.72 0.07
N SER A 53 -6.06 9.70 0.76
CA SER A 53 -6.03 9.77 2.23
C SER A 53 -7.41 9.47 2.79
N ASN A 54 -7.47 8.90 3.99
CA ASN A 54 -8.73 8.73 4.69
C ASN A 54 -9.15 10.06 5.34
N ARG A 55 -10.36 10.52 5.01
CA ARG A 55 -10.95 11.78 5.52
C ARG A 55 -12.47 11.65 5.64
N PHE A 56 -13.12 12.76 5.91
CA PHE A 56 -14.59 12.92 5.91
C PHE A 56 -15.33 12.09 6.98
N GLY A 57 -14.66 11.75 8.09
CA GLY A 57 -15.26 10.96 9.16
C GLY A 57 -15.13 9.45 9.02
N GLY A 58 -14.57 8.96 7.90
CA GLY A 58 -14.24 7.54 7.74
C GLY A 58 -13.03 7.10 8.55
N MET A 59 -12.95 5.79 8.82
CA MET A 59 -11.82 5.19 9.54
C MET A 59 -10.53 5.29 8.71
N ASN A 60 -9.44 5.77 9.33
CA ASN A 60 -8.12 5.74 8.73
C ASN A 60 -7.40 4.41 9.00
N PHE A 61 -7.68 3.39 8.19
CA PHE A 61 -7.07 2.07 8.33
C PHE A 61 -5.57 2.06 8.11
N ALA A 62 -5.04 2.99 7.29
CA ALA A 62 -3.60 3.11 7.05
C ALA A 62 -2.82 3.55 8.30
N ALA A 63 -3.49 4.27 9.22
CA ALA A 63 -2.89 4.72 10.47
C ALA A 63 -3.01 3.70 11.62
N LEU A 64 -3.76 2.61 11.44
CA LEU A 64 -3.89 1.58 12.46
C LEU A 64 -2.57 0.84 12.65
N ASN A 65 -2.10 0.81 13.89
CA ASN A 65 -0.88 0.08 14.23
C ASN A 65 -1.06 -1.43 13.96
N LYS A 66 -0.03 -2.03 13.39
CA LYS A 66 -0.03 -3.48 13.08
C LYS A 66 0.22 -4.35 14.32
N ASN A 67 0.80 -3.77 15.38
CA ASN A 67 1.36 -4.53 16.51
C ASN A 67 0.58 -4.40 17.82
N ASP A 68 -0.36 -3.45 17.92
CA ASP A 68 -1.07 -3.14 19.18
C ASP A 68 -2.42 -3.87 19.34
N GLY A 69 -2.77 -4.73 18.39
CA GLY A 69 -4.03 -5.47 18.41
C GLY A 69 -5.27 -4.68 18.00
N SER A 70 -5.16 -3.36 17.72
CA SER A 70 -6.30 -2.54 17.27
C SER A 70 -7.02 -3.12 16.04
N ARG A 71 -6.27 -3.86 15.20
CA ARG A 71 -6.81 -4.50 14.01
C ARG A 71 -7.63 -5.78 14.28
N LYS A 72 -7.58 -6.36 15.49
CA LYS A 72 -8.34 -7.57 15.85
C LYS A 72 -9.85 -7.40 15.76
N GLN A 73 -10.33 -6.18 15.89
CA GLN A 73 -11.75 -5.85 15.89
C GLN A 73 -12.37 -5.88 14.49
N PHE A 74 -11.56 -5.87 13.46
CA PHE A 74 -12.05 -5.89 12.08
C PHE A 74 -12.07 -7.31 11.57
N ILE A 75 -13.28 -7.82 11.38
CA ILE A 75 -13.58 -9.19 10.95
C ILE A 75 -14.39 -9.19 9.65
N SER A 76 -14.50 -10.35 9.02
CA SER A 76 -15.38 -10.55 7.88
C SER A 76 -16.84 -10.23 8.24
N ARG A 77 -17.60 -9.69 7.27
CA ARG A 77 -19.07 -9.55 7.38
C ARG A 77 -19.80 -10.87 7.26
N PHE A 78 -19.17 -11.86 6.63
CA PHE A 78 -19.73 -13.21 6.46
C PHE A 78 -19.45 -14.05 7.70
N ASP A 79 -20.40 -14.90 8.11
CA ASP A 79 -20.28 -15.69 9.36
C ASP A 79 -19.06 -16.62 9.34
N ASN A 80 -18.78 -17.26 8.20
CA ASN A 80 -17.59 -18.10 7.99
C ASN A 80 -16.56 -17.47 7.05
N GLY A 81 -16.63 -16.16 6.84
CA GLY A 81 -15.76 -15.46 5.92
C GLY A 81 -14.33 -15.26 6.45
N TRP A 82 -13.46 -14.86 5.55
CA TRP A 82 -12.07 -14.58 5.82
C TRP A 82 -11.68 -13.20 5.29
N LEU A 83 -10.75 -12.56 5.98
CA LEU A 83 -10.04 -11.42 5.43
C LEU A 83 -8.80 -11.92 4.70
N VAL A 84 -8.60 -11.47 3.47
CA VAL A 84 -7.45 -11.82 2.64
C VAL A 84 -6.75 -10.56 2.18
N GLU A 85 -5.49 -10.38 2.56
CA GLU A 85 -4.65 -9.25 2.16
C GLU A 85 -3.65 -9.68 1.08
N PHE A 86 -3.60 -8.90 0.00
CA PHE A 86 -2.55 -8.97 -1.01
C PHE A 86 -1.66 -7.74 -0.83
N ASP A 87 -0.40 -7.96 -0.43
CA ASP A 87 0.59 -6.92 -0.13
C ASP A 87 1.75 -7.05 -1.12
N TYR A 88 2.01 -6.04 -1.93
CA TYR A 88 3.07 -6.09 -2.93
C TYR A 88 4.46 -6.22 -2.31
N ASP A 89 5.23 -7.19 -2.79
CA ASP A 89 6.63 -7.33 -2.42
C ASP A 89 7.50 -6.25 -3.08
N ALA A 90 8.02 -5.34 -2.25
CA ALA A 90 8.90 -4.24 -2.68
C ALA A 90 8.32 -3.42 -3.86
N TYR A 91 7.07 -2.97 -3.75
CA TYR A 91 6.35 -2.34 -4.87
C TYR A 91 7.08 -1.14 -5.46
N HIS A 92 7.51 -0.16 -4.65
CA HIS A 92 8.24 1.01 -5.16
C HIS A 92 9.58 0.66 -5.83
N PRO A 93 10.45 -0.21 -5.26
CA PRO A 93 11.62 -0.71 -5.98
C PRO A 93 11.28 -1.31 -7.34
N ARG A 94 10.21 -2.11 -7.45
CA ARG A 94 9.79 -2.73 -8.71
C ARG A 94 9.23 -1.72 -9.71
N LEU A 95 8.40 -0.77 -9.25
CA LEU A 95 7.87 0.30 -10.11
C LEU A 95 9.01 1.16 -10.71
N ILE A 96 9.97 1.56 -9.89
CA ILE A 96 11.09 2.35 -10.39
C ILE A 96 12.05 1.49 -11.22
N GLY A 97 12.23 0.21 -10.87
CA GLY A 97 12.99 -0.74 -11.68
C GLY A 97 12.42 -0.84 -13.09
N ASP A 98 11.11 -1.03 -13.21
CA ASP A 98 10.40 -1.05 -14.49
C ASP A 98 10.59 0.26 -15.27
N ARG A 99 10.43 1.40 -14.61
CA ARG A 99 10.65 2.72 -15.22
C ARG A 99 12.06 2.94 -15.74
N LEU A 100 13.05 2.32 -15.08
CA LEU A 100 14.47 2.45 -15.38
C LEU A 100 15.02 1.27 -16.20
N GLU A 101 14.16 0.38 -16.68
CA GLU A 101 14.56 -0.82 -17.41
C GLU A 101 15.60 -1.62 -16.62
N TYR A 102 15.28 -1.91 -15.35
CA TYR A 102 16.08 -2.76 -14.47
C TYR A 102 15.27 -3.96 -14.01
N ASP A 103 15.67 -5.13 -14.47
CA ASP A 103 15.03 -6.40 -14.11
C ASP A 103 15.58 -6.92 -12.77
N PHE A 104 14.72 -7.02 -11.78
CA PHE A 104 15.09 -7.70 -10.55
C PHE A 104 15.14 -9.22 -10.75
N PRO A 105 16.06 -9.92 -10.07
CA PRO A 105 16.03 -11.38 -10.01
C PRO A 105 14.68 -11.89 -9.52
N LYS A 106 14.35 -13.14 -9.85
CA LYS A 106 13.17 -13.82 -9.28
C LYS A 106 13.31 -13.90 -7.76
N GLY A 107 12.19 -13.74 -7.06
CA GLY A 107 12.14 -13.76 -5.59
C GLY A 107 12.06 -12.38 -4.95
N SER A 108 12.42 -12.30 -3.68
CA SER A 108 12.35 -11.07 -2.90
C SER A 108 13.44 -10.07 -3.29
N VAL A 109 13.05 -8.84 -3.57
CA VAL A 109 13.99 -7.73 -3.82
C VAL A 109 14.86 -7.45 -2.60
N HIS A 110 14.29 -7.57 -1.41
CA HIS A 110 15.03 -7.31 -0.17
C HIS A 110 16.04 -8.42 0.16
N GLU A 111 15.74 -9.68 -0.17
CA GLU A 111 16.72 -10.77 -0.08
C GLU A 111 17.87 -10.59 -1.08
N HIS A 112 17.56 -10.19 -2.31
CA HIS A 112 18.58 -9.86 -3.29
C HIS A 112 19.53 -8.77 -2.78
N PHE A 113 18.99 -7.69 -2.23
CA PHE A 113 19.81 -6.63 -1.66
C PHE A 113 20.48 -7.00 -0.34
N ALA A 114 19.90 -7.90 0.46
CA ALA A 114 20.55 -8.43 1.67
C ALA A 114 21.89 -9.11 1.34
N GLN A 115 21.89 -9.92 0.29
CA GLN A 115 23.13 -10.55 -0.22
C GLN A 115 24.13 -9.51 -0.72
N LEU A 116 23.67 -8.46 -1.42
CA LEU A 116 24.52 -7.37 -1.90
C LEU A 116 25.16 -6.58 -0.75
N TYR A 117 24.37 -6.28 0.30
CA TYR A 117 24.85 -5.46 1.43
C TYR A 117 25.60 -6.30 2.48
N GLY A 118 25.45 -7.63 2.49
CA GLY A 118 25.99 -8.53 3.51
C GLY A 118 25.29 -8.38 4.87
N VAL A 119 23.98 -8.13 4.84
CA VAL A 119 23.14 -7.89 6.03
C VAL A 119 21.92 -8.81 6.03
N ASP A 120 21.14 -8.81 7.10
CA ASP A 120 19.87 -9.53 7.15
C ASP A 120 18.74 -8.85 6.33
N TYR A 121 17.58 -9.51 6.27
CA TYR A 121 16.43 -9.05 5.49
C TYR A 121 15.89 -7.69 5.96
N ASP A 122 15.75 -7.51 7.27
CA ASP A 122 15.15 -6.29 7.84
C ASP A 122 16.08 -5.09 7.69
N GLU A 123 17.37 -5.30 7.91
CA GLU A 123 18.39 -4.28 7.68
C GLU A 123 18.49 -3.94 6.19
N SER A 124 18.42 -4.93 5.29
CA SER A 124 18.40 -4.73 3.84
C SER A 124 17.22 -3.87 3.42
N LYS A 125 16.02 -4.15 3.98
CA LYS A 125 14.82 -3.36 3.72
C LYS A 125 15.02 -1.90 4.16
N ALA A 126 15.55 -1.68 5.35
CA ALA A 126 15.83 -0.34 5.86
C ALA A 126 16.86 0.41 5.00
N LEU A 127 17.95 -0.24 4.58
CA LEU A 127 18.97 0.33 3.70
C LEU A 127 18.43 0.65 2.31
N THR A 128 17.65 -0.26 1.73
CA THR A 128 17.03 -0.05 0.41
C THR A 128 16.14 1.18 0.43
N PHE A 129 15.28 1.34 1.43
CA PHE A 129 14.45 2.52 1.59
C PHE A 129 15.28 3.78 1.83
N LYS A 130 16.31 3.70 2.68
CA LYS A 130 17.23 4.82 2.92
C LYS A 130 17.91 5.30 1.63
N TYR A 131 18.35 4.39 0.77
CA TYR A 131 19.02 4.75 -0.50
C TYR A 131 18.03 5.22 -1.56
N MET A 132 16.84 4.66 -1.61
CA MET A 132 15.80 5.11 -2.55
C MET A 132 15.22 6.48 -2.19
N TYR A 133 14.78 6.63 -0.96
CA TYR A 133 14.06 7.85 -0.53
C TYR A 133 14.97 8.92 0.06
N GLY A 134 16.14 8.54 0.47
CA GLY A 134 17.20 9.44 0.90
C GLY A 134 18.15 9.76 -0.26
N THR A 135 19.43 9.72 0.01
CA THR A 135 20.45 9.96 -1.00
C THR A 135 21.21 8.66 -1.25
N VAL A 136 21.33 8.28 -2.52
CA VAL A 136 22.19 7.16 -2.92
C VAL A 136 23.64 7.52 -2.57
N PRO A 137 24.27 6.75 -1.66
CA PRO A 137 25.63 7.06 -1.23
C PRO A 137 26.62 6.83 -2.38
N PRO A 138 27.80 7.53 -2.39
CA PRO A 138 28.74 7.46 -3.50
C PRO A 138 29.12 6.06 -3.91
N GLU A 139 29.37 5.17 -2.94
CA GLU A 139 29.76 3.78 -3.14
C GLU A 139 28.69 2.91 -3.84
N MET A 140 27.42 3.34 -3.77
CA MET A 140 26.29 2.64 -4.41
C MET A 140 25.91 3.21 -5.78
N ARG A 141 26.54 4.31 -6.21
CA ARG A 141 26.22 4.96 -7.50
C ARG A 141 26.68 4.16 -8.72
N ASP A 142 27.64 3.27 -8.53
CA ASP A 142 28.11 2.36 -9.58
C ASP A 142 27.27 1.09 -9.67
N HIS A 143 26.40 0.83 -8.66
CA HIS A 143 25.48 -0.30 -8.72
C HIS A 143 24.43 -0.09 -9.82
N PRO A 144 24.13 -1.10 -10.68
CA PRO A 144 23.26 -0.95 -11.85
C PRO A 144 21.88 -0.37 -11.54
N PHE A 145 21.27 -0.74 -10.41
CA PHE A 145 19.98 -0.21 -9.99
C PHE A 145 20.13 1.18 -9.37
N PHE A 146 20.94 1.32 -8.30
CA PHE A 146 21.03 2.57 -7.54
C PHE A 146 21.67 3.70 -8.34
N GLY A 147 22.61 3.39 -9.25
CA GLY A 147 23.15 4.37 -10.18
C GLY A 147 22.10 4.92 -11.15
N LYS A 148 21.22 4.07 -11.66
CA LYS A 148 20.08 4.51 -12.48
C LYS A 148 19.11 5.37 -11.66
N VAL A 149 18.76 4.95 -10.42
CA VAL A 149 17.90 5.74 -9.51
C VAL A 149 18.53 7.12 -9.26
N HIS A 150 19.81 7.19 -8.91
CA HIS A 150 20.50 8.45 -8.68
C HIS A 150 20.42 9.39 -9.89
N LYS A 151 20.76 8.89 -11.07
CA LYS A 151 20.70 9.65 -12.33
C LYS A 151 19.27 10.15 -12.62
N TYR A 152 18.28 9.30 -12.43
CA TYR A 152 16.86 9.64 -12.61
C TYR A 152 16.42 10.76 -11.67
N VAL A 153 16.73 10.65 -10.37
CA VAL A 153 16.42 11.67 -9.36
C VAL A 153 17.06 13.01 -9.70
N MET A 154 18.33 13.01 -10.09
CA MET A 154 19.05 14.25 -10.44
C MET A 154 18.52 14.88 -11.73
N ALA A 155 18.25 14.08 -12.76
CA ALA A 155 17.68 14.59 -14.02
C ALA A 155 16.27 15.21 -13.80
N MET A 156 15.46 14.56 -12.97
CA MET A 156 14.15 15.08 -12.59
C MET A 156 14.28 16.39 -11.80
N TRP A 157 15.21 16.46 -10.87
CA TRP A 157 15.50 17.68 -10.12
C TRP A 157 15.97 18.82 -11.00
N ASP A 158 16.93 18.56 -11.91
CA ASP A 158 17.42 19.55 -12.87
C ASP A 158 16.30 20.10 -13.78
N LYS A 159 15.35 19.25 -14.15
CA LYS A 159 14.15 19.69 -14.87
C LYS A 159 13.28 20.58 -13.97
N PHE A 160 13.02 20.14 -12.73
CA PHE A 160 12.13 20.84 -11.80
C PHE A 160 12.60 22.25 -11.44
N ILE A 161 13.90 22.45 -11.16
CA ILE A 161 14.43 23.77 -10.77
C ILE A 161 14.35 24.82 -11.89
N ARG A 162 14.21 24.39 -13.16
CA ARG A 162 14.06 25.26 -14.33
C ARG A 162 12.62 25.66 -14.62
N LEU A 163 11.65 25.07 -13.91
CA LEU A 163 10.22 25.37 -14.11
C LEU A 163 9.86 26.71 -13.47
N ASN A 164 9.05 27.51 -14.17
CA ASN A 164 8.37 28.67 -13.60
C ASN A 164 7.15 28.23 -12.76
N SER A 165 6.57 29.15 -12.02
CA SER A 165 5.41 28.85 -11.14
C SER A 165 4.19 28.32 -11.88
N THR A 166 4.00 28.67 -13.14
CA THR A 166 2.89 28.23 -14.01
C THR A 166 3.17 26.92 -14.74
N ASP A 167 4.42 26.48 -14.76
CA ASP A 167 4.82 25.23 -15.41
C ASP A 167 4.44 24.01 -14.58
N PHE A 168 4.58 22.82 -15.17
CA PHE A 168 4.21 21.56 -14.51
C PHE A 168 5.15 20.43 -14.91
N LEU A 169 5.23 19.44 -14.04
CA LEU A 169 5.71 18.08 -14.36
C LEU A 169 4.52 17.24 -14.82
N LEU A 170 4.82 16.21 -15.60
CA LEU A 170 3.83 15.20 -15.96
C LEU A 170 4.11 13.91 -15.16
N SER A 171 3.05 13.24 -14.72
CA SER A 171 3.16 11.88 -14.22
C SER A 171 3.51 10.91 -15.36
N ASP A 172 4.09 9.76 -14.99
CA ASP A 172 4.62 8.82 -15.96
C ASP A 172 3.56 7.98 -16.68
N ILE A 173 2.40 7.73 -16.06
CA ILE A 173 1.37 6.82 -16.60
C ILE A 173 0.25 7.62 -17.29
N TYR A 174 -0.40 8.53 -16.56
CA TYR A 174 -1.57 9.26 -17.09
C TYR A 174 -1.27 10.69 -17.57
N ASN A 175 0.01 11.11 -17.58
CA ASN A 175 0.42 12.47 -17.92
C ASN A 175 -0.34 13.55 -17.10
N ARG A 176 -0.63 13.26 -15.84
CA ARG A 176 -1.28 14.20 -14.92
C ARG A 176 -0.37 15.40 -14.69
N LYS A 177 -0.92 16.60 -14.81
CA LYS A 177 -0.18 17.85 -14.60
C LYS A 177 0.01 18.13 -13.11
N ILE A 178 1.26 18.23 -12.69
CA ILE A 178 1.66 18.56 -11.32
C ILE A 178 2.31 19.94 -11.36
N TYR A 179 1.52 20.96 -11.04
CA TYR A 179 1.97 22.34 -11.17
C TYR A 179 3.07 22.69 -10.18
N ARG A 180 4.12 23.37 -10.66
CA ARG A 180 5.27 23.81 -9.86
C ARG A 180 4.88 24.58 -8.60
N LYS A 181 3.86 25.46 -8.71
CA LYS A 181 3.33 26.25 -7.61
C LYS A 181 2.77 25.45 -6.43
N ASN A 182 2.37 24.17 -6.67
CA ASN A 182 1.82 23.29 -5.65
C ASN A 182 2.91 22.44 -4.95
N LEU A 183 4.15 22.53 -5.44
CA LEU A 183 5.28 21.77 -4.95
C LEU A 183 6.21 22.73 -4.17
N LEU A 184 5.88 22.95 -2.88
CA LEU A 184 6.63 23.85 -2.00
C LEU A 184 7.75 23.09 -1.28
N ASP A 185 8.83 23.79 -0.95
CA ASP A 185 9.95 23.28 -0.15
C ASP A 185 10.49 21.93 -0.63
N MET A 186 10.62 21.77 -1.97
CA MET A 186 11.14 20.57 -2.58
C MET A 186 12.66 20.50 -2.49
N ASN A 187 13.14 19.28 -2.38
CA ASN A 187 14.51 18.85 -2.64
C ASN A 187 14.46 17.60 -3.53
N PRO A 188 15.60 17.12 -4.08
CA PRO A 188 15.59 15.98 -5.00
C PRO A 188 14.85 14.76 -4.46
N ASN A 189 15.11 14.40 -3.20
CA ASN A 189 14.52 13.22 -2.55
C ASN A 189 13.02 13.37 -2.32
N LYS A 190 12.59 14.54 -1.85
CA LYS A 190 11.17 14.83 -1.61
C LYS A 190 10.39 14.82 -2.93
N LEU A 191 10.96 15.40 -3.99
CA LEU A 191 10.35 15.38 -5.31
C LEU A 191 10.22 13.94 -5.84
N PHE A 192 11.28 13.14 -5.71
CA PHE A 192 11.24 11.73 -6.10
C PHE A 192 10.17 10.95 -5.33
N ASN A 193 10.07 11.15 -4.01
CA ASN A 193 9.02 10.53 -3.20
C ASN A 193 7.61 10.86 -3.69
N TYR A 194 7.38 12.11 -4.10
CA TYR A 194 6.10 12.52 -4.67
C TYR A 194 5.81 11.80 -5.98
N MET A 195 6.80 11.73 -6.86
CA MET A 195 6.63 11.12 -8.19
C MET A 195 6.40 9.61 -8.10
N ILE A 196 7.13 8.90 -7.22
CA ILE A 196 6.94 7.45 -7.08
C ILE A 196 5.61 7.09 -6.41
N GLN A 197 5.14 7.88 -5.44
CA GLN A 197 3.81 7.71 -4.86
C GLN A 197 2.70 7.97 -5.89
N LEU A 198 2.91 8.91 -6.79
CA LEU A 198 1.98 9.16 -7.89
C LEU A 198 1.97 8.00 -8.88
N MET A 199 3.15 7.47 -9.24
CA MET A 199 3.29 6.29 -10.10
C MET A 199 2.60 5.07 -9.48
N GLU A 200 2.77 4.83 -8.17
CA GLU A 200 2.06 3.80 -7.42
C GLU A 200 0.54 3.96 -7.56
N THR A 201 0.03 5.16 -7.30
CA THR A 201 -1.41 5.45 -7.37
C THR A 201 -1.95 5.23 -8.77
N GLU A 202 -1.28 5.73 -9.78
CA GLU A 202 -1.72 5.58 -11.18
C GLU A 202 -1.68 4.12 -11.63
N SER A 203 -0.64 3.37 -11.26
CA SER A 203 -0.56 1.93 -11.52
C SER A 203 -1.70 1.17 -10.84
N ASN A 204 -2.02 1.52 -9.59
CA ASN A 204 -3.12 0.90 -8.86
C ASN A 204 -4.50 1.25 -9.46
N ILE A 205 -4.69 2.46 -9.99
CA ILE A 205 -5.93 2.84 -10.68
C ILE A 205 -6.12 1.99 -11.94
N GLU A 206 -5.07 1.74 -12.71
CA GLU A 206 -5.14 0.82 -13.87
C GLU A 206 -5.53 -0.60 -13.44
N ILE A 207 -4.90 -1.11 -12.39
CA ILE A 207 -5.20 -2.44 -11.84
C ILE A 207 -6.64 -2.50 -11.35
N LEU A 208 -7.09 -1.52 -10.58
CA LEU A 208 -8.46 -1.47 -10.05
C LEU A 208 -9.51 -1.32 -11.15
N SER A 209 -9.21 -0.60 -12.22
CA SER A 209 -10.11 -0.46 -13.37
C SER A 209 -10.35 -1.79 -14.09
N GLU A 210 -9.40 -2.69 -14.05
CA GLU A 210 -9.53 -4.07 -14.57
C GLU A 210 -10.18 -5.00 -13.55
N LEU A 211 -9.75 -4.92 -12.29
CA LEU A 211 -10.14 -5.84 -11.23
C LEU A 211 -11.62 -5.70 -10.84
N LEU A 212 -12.06 -4.46 -10.54
CA LEU A 212 -13.38 -4.23 -9.95
C LEU A 212 -14.53 -4.77 -10.80
N PRO A 213 -14.57 -4.55 -12.13
CA PRO A 213 -15.62 -5.15 -12.97
C PRO A 213 -15.59 -6.68 -12.99
N LYS A 214 -14.40 -7.29 -12.89
CA LYS A 214 -14.29 -8.76 -12.92
C LYS A 214 -14.78 -9.40 -11.63
N ILE A 215 -14.56 -8.75 -10.49
CA ILE A 215 -14.95 -9.28 -9.18
C ILE A 215 -16.39 -8.91 -8.77
N GLU A 216 -17.08 -8.06 -9.50
CA GLU A 216 -18.44 -7.62 -9.18
C GLU A 216 -19.43 -8.78 -9.07
N LYS A 217 -19.27 -9.81 -9.90
CA LYS A 217 -20.09 -11.03 -9.95
C LYS A 217 -20.01 -11.92 -8.70
N TYR A 218 -18.96 -11.77 -7.88
CA TYR A 218 -18.71 -12.59 -6.70
C TYR A 218 -19.39 -12.01 -5.45
N SER A 219 -19.66 -12.86 -4.45
CA SER A 219 -20.13 -12.46 -3.12
C SER A 219 -19.04 -11.67 -2.38
N SER A 220 -17.82 -12.16 -2.48
CA SER A 220 -16.62 -11.54 -1.93
C SER A 220 -16.35 -10.15 -2.50
N LYS A 221 -15.83 -9.25 -1.68
CA LYS A 221 -15.58 -7.85 -2.10
C LYS A 221 -14.21 -7.37 -1.67
N MET A 222 -13.60 -6.52 -2.50
CA MET A 222 -12.51 -5.66 -2.03
C MET A 222 -13.08 -4.65 -1.04
N ILE A 223 -12.49 -4.56 0.14
CA ILE A 223 -13.01 -3.72 1.24
C ILE A 223 -12.07 -2.61 1.65
N LEU A 224 -10.77 -2.74 1.32
CA LEU A 224 -9.80 -1.71 1.67
C LEU A 224 -8.70 -1.65 0.61
N TYR A 225 -8.39 -0.44 0.19
CA TYR A 225 -7.19 -0.08 -0.55
C TYR A 225 -6.23 0.65 0.39
N ASN A 226 -5.07 0.08 0.62
CA ASN A 226 -4.07 0.61 1.54
C ASN A 226 -2.71 0.77 0.85
N TYR A 227 -2.69 1.54 -0.25
CA TYR A 227 -1.52 1.89 -1.06
C TYR A 227 -0.88 0.68 -1.75
N ASP A 228 0.06 0.04 -1.09
CA ASP A 228 0.78 -1.15 -1.55
C ASP A 228 0.07 -2.46 -1.19
N SER A 229 -1.12 -2.39 -0.57
CA SER A 229 -1.91 -3.57 -0.25
C SER A 229 -3.41 -3.40 -0.53
N PHE A 230 -4.06 -4.52 -0.79
CA PHE A 230 -5.50 -4.64 -1.01
C PHE A 230 -6.08 -5.69 -0.07
N LEU A 231 -7.13 -5.33 0.66
CA LEU A 231 -7.81 -6.24 1.55
C LEU A 231 -9.17 -6.63 0.99
N PHE A 232 -9.43 -7.92 1.02
CA PHE A 232 -10.67 -8.52 0.55
C PHE A 232 -11.40 -9.21 1.69
N ASP A 233 -12.71 -9.11 1.66
CA ASP A 233 -13.62 -9.88 2.49
C ASP A 233 -14.12 -11.06 1.68
N TRP A 234 -13.56 -12.24 1.97
CA TRP A 234 -13.79 -13.47 1.19
C TRP A 234 -14.88 -14.33 1.81
N ASP A 235 -15.96 -14.52 1.05
CA ASP A 235 -17.01 -15.48 1.35
C ASP A 235 -16.61 -16.88 0.85
N ALA A 236 -15.89 -17.62 1.70
CA ALA A 236 -15.36 -18.94 1.34
C ALA A 236 -16.43 -20.02 1.15
N GLU A 237 -17.67 -19.79 1.58
CA GLU A 237 -18.78 -20.72 1.36
C GLU A 237 -19.33 -20.62 -0.06
N VAL A 238 -19.38 -19.40 -0.59
CA VAL A 238 -19.95 -19.11 -1.92
C VAL A 238 -18.85 -19.08 -2.98
N ASP A 239 -17.80 -18.29 -2.73
CA ASP A 239 -16.72 -18.08 -3.69
C ASP A 239 -15.57 -19.06 -3.43
N LYS A 240 -15.20 -19.82 -4.44
CA LYS A 240 -14.12 -20.80 -4.37
C LYS A 240 -12.75 -20.10 -4.41
N LEU A 241 -11.69 -20.88 -4.18
CA LEU A 241 -10.31 -20.40 -4.24
C LEU A 241 -9.94 -19.74 -5.59
N ASP A 242 -10.64 -20.10 -6.66
CA ASP A 242 -10.43 -19.52 -7.98
C ASP A 242 -10.68 -17.99 -8.02
N TYR A 243 -11.59 -17.49 -7.16
CA TYR A 243 -11.74 -16.05 -6.95
C TYR A 243 -10.42 -15.39 -6.53
N LEU A 244 -9.77 -15.94 -5.50
CA LEU A 244 -8.51 -15.38 -4.99
C LEU A 244 -7.38 -15.52 -6.02
N LYS A 245 -7.37 -16.59 -6.81
CA LYS A 245 -6.41 -16.76 -7.91
C LYS A 245 -6.64 -15.73 -9.02
N GLU A 246 -7.89 -15.47 -9.40
CA GLU A 246 -8.23 -14.43 -10.39
C GLU A 246 -7.78 -13.05 -9.89
N VAL A 247 -8.06 -12.72 -8.62
CA VAL A 247 -7.60 -11.48 -7.98
C VAL A 247 -6.08 -11.37 -8.05
N LYS A 248 -5.35 -12.40 -7.63
CA LYS A 248 -3.88 -12.42 -7.61
C LYS A 248 -3.28 -12.17 -8.98
N VAL A 249 -3.76 -12.87 -10.00
CA VAL A 249 -3.26 -12.74 -11.39
C VAL A 249 -3.39 -11.30 -11.89
N ILE A 250 -4.52 -10.65 -11.60
CA ILE A 250 -4.77 -9.27 -12.01
C ILE A 250 -3.86 -8.31 -11.23
N LEU A 251 -3.82 -8.43 -9.90
CA LEU A 251 -2.97 -7.58 -9.05
C LEU A 251 -1.51 -7.67 -9.45
N GLU A 252 -1.01 -8.87 -9.70
CA GLU A 252 0.39 -9.11 -10.05
C GLU A 252 0.75 -8.79 -11.51
N ARG A 253 -0.23 -8.43 -12.34
CA ARG A 253 -0.01 -8.24 -13.78
C ARG A 253 0.78 -9.39 -14.39
N SER A 254 0.28 -10.62 -14.19
CA SER A 254 0.92 -11.86 -14.64
C SER A 254 2.33 -12.08 -14.06
N GLY A 255 2.52 -11.71 -12.80
CA GLY A 255 3.77 -11.94 -12.05
C GLY A 255 4.79 -10.81 -12.13
N LYS A 256 4.44 -9.67 -12.76
CA LYS A 256 5.32 -8.50 -12.83
C LYS A 256 5.55 -7.86 -11.44
N TYR A 257 4.50 -7.79 -10.64
CA TYR A 257 4.50 -7.23 -9.28
C TYR A 257 4.02 -8.27 -8.26
N PRO A 258 4.90 -9.17 -7.80
CA PRO A 258 4.50 -10.22 -6.88
C PRO A 258 3.85 -9.71 -5.59
N THR A 259 2.86 -10.43 -5.10
CA THR A 259 2.20 -10.13 -3.82
C THR A 259 2.44 -11.24 -2.81
N LYS A 260 2.58 -10.85 -1.54
CA LYS A 260 2.40 -11.74 -0.39
C LYS A 260 0.91 -11.84 -0.09
N VAL A 261 0.43 -13.04 0.14
CA VAL A 261 -0.99 -13.29 0.42
C VAL A 261 -1.14 -13.74 1.87
N LYS A 262 -1.90 -12.97 2.63
CA LYS A 262 -2.20 -13.30 4.03
C LYS A 262 -3.68 -13.52 4.22
N ILE A 263 -4.05 -14.43 5.12
CA ILE A 263 -5.43 -14.76 5.44
C ILE A 263 -5.65 -14.80 6.95
N GLY A 264 -6.79 -14.31 7.41
CA GLY A 264 -7.14 -14.34 8.84
C GLY A 264 -8.64 -14.19 9.08
N ARG A 265 -9.07 -14.58 10.28
CA ARG A 265 -10.45 -14.31 10.72
C ARG A 265 -10.65 -12.85 11.16
N ASN A 266 -9.56 -12.18 11.46
CA ASN A 266 -9.52 -10.74 11.75
C ASN A 266 -8.30 -10.11 11.03
N TYR A 267 -8.27 -8.77 10.98
CA TYR A 267 -7.22 -8.03 10.26
C TYR A 267 -5.87 -7.97 10.99
N HIS A 268 -5.76 -8.54 12.20
CA HIS A 268 -4.51 -8.58 12.97
C HIS A 268 -3.83 -9.95 12.88
N GLU A 269 -4.57 -11.02 13.13
CA GLU A 269 -4.06 -12.39 13.16
C GLU A 269 -4.19 -13.00 11.76
N MET A 270 -3.23 -12.64 10.90
CA MET A 270 -3.21 -13.09 9.50
C MET A 270 -2.00 -14.00 9.25
N GLU A 271 -2.25 -15.19 8.71
CA GLU A 271 -1.25 -16.17 8.31
C GLU A 271 -0.82 -15.94 6.86
N ASP A 272 0.47 -16.02 6.59
CA ASP A 272 1.01 -15.99 5.22
C ASP A 272 0.72 -17.31 4.51
N ILE A 273 0.02 -17.22 3.40
CA ILE A 273 -0.36 -18.36 2.56
C ILE A 273 0.15 -18.21 1.12
N THR A 274 1.13 -17.35 0.90
CA THR A 274 1.66 -17.05 -0.45
C THR A 274 2.05 -18.29 -1.21
N GLU A 275 2.67 -19.27 -0.54
CA GLU A 275 3.09 -20.54 -1.16
C GLU A 275 1.92 -21.40 -1.69
N LYS A 276 0.70 -21.22 -1.17
CA LYS A 276 -0.48 -21.94 -1.67
C LYS A 276 -0.96 -21.44 -3.04
N PHE A 277 -0.39 -20.35 -3.54
CA PHE A 277 -0.71 -19.72 -4.82
C PHE A 277 0.43 -19.81 -5.86
N VAL A 278 1.50 -20.50 -5.54
CA VAL A 278 2.65 -20.73 -6.45
C VAL A 278 2.37 -21.87 -7.39
#